data_a0d9d312c5f8874014dcf16c92a285e0
#
_entry.id   a0d9d312c5f8874014dcf16c92a285e0
#
_cell.length_a   1.000
_cell.length_b   1.000
_cell.length_c   1.000
_cell.angle_alpha   90.00
_cell.angle_beta   90.00
_cell.angle_gamma   90.00
#
_symmetry.space_group_name_H-M   'P 1'
#
loop_
_entity.id
_entity.type
_entity.pdbx_description
1 polymer ?
#
loop_
_entity_poly.entity_id
_entity_poly.type
_entity_poly.pdbx_seq_one_letter_code
_entity_poly.pdbx_strand_id
1 'polypeptide(L)'
;MNKLLVIDVVGLTPRLLTHMPRLSALSGDGFDAELGTVLPAVTCPAQSTFLTGLTPQEHGIVGNGWFFRDLGEVLFWRQHNRLVEGEKVWETARRTWPDYRVANVCWWYAMGSSTDTTITPRPVYHADGRKSPDCWTWPPSLHGRLTGQLGAFPLFNYWGPTASIQSSKWIVGATRMLLPEHDLTLAYIPHLDYDLQRYGPNSQQAVQAARDVDAALAPLLDDARDQDVTVVVLSEYGITDVRRPVDVNRALRRNGLLHVHTNASGELLDPWTSRAFAVADHQLAHVYVRDPGDLDQVRELVGALPGVAEVLDADGKAAHGLDHPRAGELVLVAEPDAWFTYYYWLDDDRAPDFARAVEIHKKPGYDPAELFLDPEDRWVKLRAGAGLARKKLGFRYAMNVVPLDPAPVRGSHGRLPADPADGPMLLCSDPSAARERFEATEVRNLLLQLAGARVEAERPVPG
;
A
#
# COMPACT_ATOMS: atom_id res chain seq x y z
N MET A 1 -17.25 -24.97 -10.01
CA MET A 1 -16.49 -23.70 -9.90
C MET A 1 -17.32 -22.76 -9.06
N ASN A 2 -16.77 -22.33 -7.93
CA ASN A 2 -17.45 -21.40 -7.04
C ASN A 2 -17.02 -19.97 -7.36
N LYS A 3 -17.94 -19.01 -7.22
CA LYS A 3 -17.60 -17.59 -7.33
C LYS A 3 -16.95 -17.10 -6.05
N LEU A 4 -15.94 -16.25 -6.17
CA LEU A 4 -15.18 -15.68 -5.05
C LEU A 4 -15.22 -14.16 -5.07
N LEU A 5 -15.42 -13.57 -3.90
CA LEU A 5 -15.18 -12.16 -3.61
C LEU A 5 -14.05 -12.07 -2.58
N VAL A 6 -12.95 -11.43 -2.94
CA VAL A 6 -11.82 -11.19 -2.04
C VAL A 6 -11.76 -9.70 -1.73
N ILE A 7 -11.92 -9.35 -0.48
CA ILE A 7 -11.92 -7.96 0.00
C ILE A 7 -10.67 -7.75 0.85
N ASP A 8 -9.77 -6.93 0.36
CA ASP A 8 -8.61 -6.47 1.13
C ASP A 8 -9.00 -5.22 1.92
N VAL A 9 -9.15 -5.37 3.24
CA VAL A 9 -9.46 -4.29 4.18
C VAL A 9 -8.18 -3.89 4.89
N VAL A 10 -7.51 -2.88 4.35
CA VAL A 10 -6.18 -2.46 4.78
C VAL A 10 -6.18 -2.04 6.25
N GLY A 11 -5.27 -2.60 7.03
CA GLY A 11 -5.15 -2.27 8.45
C GLY A 11 -6.18 -2.95 9.36
N LEU A 12 -7.00 -3.89 8.86
CA LEU A 12 -7.89 -4.69 9.68
C LEU A 12 -7.09 -5.63 10.58
N THR A 13 -7.42 -5.63 11.87
CA THR A 13 -6.81 -6.50 12.88
C THR A 13 -7.90 -7.17 13.72
N PRO A 14 -7.59 -8.26 14.46
CA PRO A 14 -8.52 -8.86 15.41
C PRO A 14 -9.10 -7.87 16.42
N ARG A 15 -8.30 -6.87 16.87
CA ARG A 15 -8.78 -5.82 17.78
C ARG A 15 -9.85 -4.94 17.15
N LEU A 16 -9.68 -4.53 15.90
CA LEU A 16 -10.63 -3.68 15.19
C LEU A 16 -11.88 -4.42 14.75
N LEU A 17 -11.79 -5.73 14.47
CA LEU A 17 -12.93 -6.57 14.12
C LEU A 17 -14.05 -6.50 15.16
N THR A 18 -13.72 -6.34 16.44
CA THR A 18 -14.71 -6.22 17.53
C THR A 18 -15.68 -5.04 17.35
N HIS A 19 -15.33 -4.06 16.50
CA HIS A 19 -16.14 -2.90 16.16
C HIS A 19 -16.85 -3.01 14.81
N MET A 20 -16.76 -4.18 14.15
CA MET A 20 -17.25 -4.44 12.79
C MET A 20 -18.27 -5.60 12.76
N PRO A 21 -19.50 -5.37 13.21
CA PRO A 21 -20.50 -6.45 13.43
C PRO A 21 -20.84 -7.25 12.16
N ARG A 22 -20.79 -6.64 10.96
CA ARG A 22 -21.07 -7.34 9.71
C ARG A 22 -19.94 -8.31 9.34
N LEU A 23 -18.68 -7.88 9.49
CA LEU A 23 -17.53 -8.75 9.29
C LEU A 23 -17.42 -9.82 10.39
N SER A 24 -17.74 -9.48 11.64
CA SER A 24 -17.78 -10.47 12.72
C SER A 24 -18.87 -11.53 12.49
N ALA A 25 -20.01 -11.17 11.91
CA ALA A 25 -21.02 -12.15 11.54
C ALA A 25 -20.54 -13.09 10.42
N LEU A 26 -19.77 -12.58 9.45
CA LEU A 26 -19.18 -13.39 8.39
C LEU A 26 -18.26 -14.49 8.97
N SER A 27 -17.44 -14.16 9.98
CA SER A 27 -16.59 -15.14 10.63
C SER A 27 -17.37 -16.12 11.50
N GLY A 28 -18.47 -15.69 12.10
CA GLY A 28 -19.36 -16.53 12.89
C GLY A 28 -20.08 -17.61 12.08
N ASP A 29 -20.41 -17.33 10.84
CA ASP A 29 -21.01 -18.29 9.89
C ASP A 29 -19.94 -19.16 9.17
N GLY A 30 -18.70 -18.67 9.09
CA GLY A 30 -17.55 -19.31 8.46
C GLY A 30 -16.40 -19.55 9.44
N PHE A 31 -15.27 -18.81 9.24
CA PHE A 31 -14.16 -18.80 10.18
C PHE A 31 -13.37 -17.50 10.08
N ASP A 32 -12.58 -17.21 11.12
CA ASP A 32 -11.47 -16.27 11.11
C ASP A 32 -10.16 -16.97 11.45
N ALA A 33 -9.06 -16.39 10.98
CA ALA A 33 -7.73 -16.94 11.17
C ALA A 33 -6.69 -15.82 11.31
N GLU A 34 -5.62 -16.09 12.03
CA GLU A 34 -4.42 -15.29 11.96
C GLU A 34 -3.84 -15.36 10.55
N LEU A 35 -3.40 -14.22 10.01
CA LEU A 35 -2.72 -14.17 8.72
C LEU A 35 -1.29 -13.71 8.93
N GLY A 36 -0.31 -14.56 8.59
CA GLY A 36 1.08 -14.15 8.51
C GLY A 36 1.28 -13.16 7.37
N THR A 37 2.23 -12.25 7.53
CA THR A 37 2.58 -11.27 6.48
C THR A 37 4.05 -11.38 6.10
N VAL A 38 4.42 -10.69 5.02
CA VAL A 38 5.80 -10.64 4.54
C VAL A 38 6.54 -9.41 5.05
N LEU A 39 7.86 -9.41 4.98
CA LEU A 39 8.68 -8.23 5.18
C LEU A 39 9.07 -7.65 3.80
N PRO A 40 8.80 -6.37 3.52
CA PRO A 40 8.08 -5.39 4.35
C PRO A 40 6.56 -5.66 4.40
N ALA A 41 5.96 -5.44 5.56
CA ALA A 41 4.51 -5.50 5.74
C ALA A 41 3.86 -4.21 5.22
N VAL A 42 3.88 -4.04 3.89
CA VAL A 42 3.29 -2.91 3.16
C VAL A 42 2.50 -3.42 1.96
N THR A 43 1.63 -2.57 1.42
CA THR A 43 0.59 -2.93 0.44
C THR A 43 1.09 -3.73 -0.76
N CYS A 44 2.06 -3.22 -1.49
CA CYS A 44 2.46 -3.82 -2.76
C CYS A 44 3.10 -5.22 -2.61
N PRO A 45 4.03 -5.45 -1.68
CA PRO A 45 4.55 -6.79 -1.39
C PRO A 45 3.47 -7.76 -0.90
N ALA A 46 2.64 -7.36 0.07
CA ALA A 46 1.60 -8.22 0.63
C ALA A 46 0.59 -8.68 -0.43
N GLN A 47 0.03 -7.75 -1.22
CA GLN A 47 -0.89 -8.07 -2.31
C GLN A 47 -0.26 -8.96 -3.38
N SER A 48 1.01 -8.69 -3.73
CA SER A 48 1.73 -9.53 -4.70
C SER A 48 1.92 -10.95 -4.17
N THR A 49 2.23 -11.10 -2.90
CA THR A 49 2.33 -12.41 -2.23
C THR A 49 0.98 -13.14 -2.22
N PHE A 50 -0.10 -12.48 -1.85
CA PHE A 50 -1.44 -13.08 -1.84
C PHE A 50 -1.86 -13.61 -3.22
N LEU A 51 -1.50 -12.90 -4.28
CA LEU A 51 -1.89 -13.26 -5.64
C LEU A 51 -0.97 -14.29 -6.30
N THR A 52 0.30 -14.36 -5.91
CA THR A 52 1.28 -15.27 -6.52
C THR A 52 1.62 -16.48 -5.67
N GLY A 53 1.44 -16.41 -4.34
CA GLY A 53 1.94 -17.41 -3.39
C GLY A 53 3.46 -17.35 -3.19
N LEU A 54 4.12 -16.32 -3.71
CA LEU A 54 5.57 -16.14 -3.68
C LEU A 54 5.99 -15.11 -2.63
N THR A 55 7.24 -15.18 -2.19
CA THR A 55 7.83 -14.16 -1.30
C THR A 55 8.29 -12.93 -2.10
N PRO A 56 8.57 -11.77 -1.46
CA PRO A 56 9.16 -10.60 -2.10
C PRO A 56 10.45 -10.88 -2.89
N GLN A 57 11.25 -11.81 -2.41
CA GLN A 57 12.46 -12.29 -3.10
C GLN A 57 12.14 -12.96 -4.44
N GLU A 58 11.00 -13.63 -4.56
CA GLU A 58 10.61 -14.40 -5.74
C GLU A 58 9.77 -13.59 -6.72
N HIS A 59 8.82 -12.75 -6.21
CA HIS A 59 7.98 -11.94 -7.10
C HIS A 59 8.55 -10.55 -7.37
N GLY A 60 9.66 -10.17 -6.74
CA GLY A 60 10.41 -8.96 -7.00
C GLY A 60 9.80 -7.64 -6.51
N ILE A 61 8.71 -7.69 -5.74
CA ILE A 61 8.09 -6.50 -5.16
C ILE A 61 8.61 -6.33 -3.73
N VAL A 62 9.61 -5.48 -3.58
CA VAL A 62 10.36 -5.31 -2.33
C VAL A 62 9.85 -4.15 -1.46
N GLY A 63 8.83 -3.41 -1.91
CA GLY A 63 8.23 -2.26 -1.22
C GLY A 63 7.12 -1.64 -2.06
N ASN A 64 6.48 -0.57 -1.58
CA ASN A 64 5.57 0.25 -2.38
C ASN A 64 6.30 1.05 -3.47
N GLY A 65 7.61 1.19 -3.31
CA GLY A 65 8.54 1.76 -4.25
C GLY A 65 9.98 1.36 -3.93
N TRP A 66 10.85 1.50 -4.91
CA TRP A 66 12.27 1.20 -4.78
C TRP A 66 13.11 2.00 -5.78
N PHE A 67 14.42 1.89 -5.68
CA PHE A 67 15.34 2.45 -6.66
C PHE A 67 15.40 1.56 -7.90
N PHE A 68 14.88 2.03 -9.01
CA PHE A 68 14.99 1.38 -10.32
C PHE A 68 16.39 1.61 -10.87
N ARG A 69 17.29 0.66 -10.64
CA ARG A 69 18.71 0.79 -10.95
C ARG A 69 18.97 1.10 -12.43
N ASP A 70 18.18 0.48 -13.34
CA ASP A 70 18.28 0.66 -14.79
C ASP A 70 17.85 2.07 -15.23
N LEU A 71 16.98 2.72 -14.47
CA LEU A 71 16.49 4.07 -14.74
C LEU A 71 17.25 5.13 -13.95
N GLY A 72 17.88 4.73 -12.83
CA GLY A 72 18.52 5.63 -11.88
C GLY A 72 17.54 6.51 -11.12
N GLU A 73 16.32 6.04 -10.90
CA GLU A 73 15.22 6.78 -10.28
C GLU A 73 14.58 5.99 -9.16
N VAL A 74 14.20 6.69 -8.09
CA VAL A 74 13.31 6.14 -7.05
C VAL A 74 11.88 6.34 -7.48
N LEU A 75 11.13 5.25 -7.65
CA LEU A 75 9.76 5.29 -8.17
C LEU A 75 8.82 4.53 -7.23
N PHE A 76 7.77 5.22 -6.76
CA PHE A 76 6.68 4.66 -5.95
C PHE A 76 5.41 4.46 -6.77
N TRP A 77 4.56 3.52 -6.34
CA TRP A 77 3.18 3.33 -6.79
C TRP A 77 3.07 3.07 -8.30
N ARG A 78 4.00 2.27 -8.86
CA ARG A 78 3.94 1.86 -10.25
C ARG A 78 2.87 0.79 -10.43
N GLN A 79 2.14 0.86 -11.57
CA GLN A 79 0.93 0.08 -11.78
C GLN A 79 1.10 -1.10 -12.74
N HIS A 80 2.24 -1.21 -13.43
CA HIS A 80 2.38 -2.19 -14.49
C HIS A 80 2.54 -3.61 -13.92
N ASN A 81 1.63 -4.53 -14.30
CA ASN A 81 1.58 -5.90 -13.78
C ASN A 81 2.87 -6.71 -14.01
N ARG A 82 3.63 -6.40 -15.08
CA ARG A 82 4.93 -7.06 -15.36
C ARG A 82 6.00 -6.83 -14.29
N LEU A 83 5.81 -5.88 -13.39
CA LEU A 83 6.74 -5.71 -12.27
C LEU A 83 6.64 -6.85 -11.27
N VAL A 84 5.47 -7.49 -11.18
CA VAL A 84 5.24 -8.65 -10.32
C VAL A 84 5.63 -9.91 -11.10
N GLU A 85 6.70 -10.56 -10.70
CA GLU A 85 7.14 -11.83 -11.23
C GLU A 85 6.26 -12.97 -10.72
N GLY A 86 6.26 -14.11 -11.43
CA GLY A 86 5.42 -15.24 -11.07
C GLY A 86 3.99 -15.18 -11.59
N GLU A 87 3.35 -16.35 -11.55
CA GLU A 87 1.99 -16.57 -12.02
C GLU A 87 0.96 -16.15 -10.97
N LYS A 88 -0.08 -15.44 -11.38
CA LYS A 88 -1.15 -14.97 -10.49
C LYS A 88 -2.25 -16.03 -10.37
N VAL A 89 -2.98 -16.00 -9.29
CA VAL A 89 -4.04 -16.95 -8.95
C VAL A 89 -5.02 -17.22 -10.11
N TRP A 90 -5.42 -16.19 -10.85
CA TRP A 90 -6.34 -16.33 -11.98
C TRP A 90 -5.71 -16.98 -13.21
N GLU A 91 -4.41 -16.81 -13.41
CA GLU A 91 -3.69 -17.47 -14.51
C GLU A 91 -3.63 -18.98 -14.27
N THR A 92 -3.41 -19.37 -13.02
CA THR A 92 -3.50 -20.79 -12.61
C THR A 92 -4.92 -21.32 -12.72
N ALA A 93 -5.93 -20.56 -12.26
CA ALA A 93 -7.32 -20.98 -12.35
C ALA A 93 -7.74 -21.25 -13.81
N ARG A 94 -7.28 -20.44 -14.75
CA ARG A 94 -7.55 -20.62 -16.20
C ARG A 94 -6.94 -21.86 -16.82
N ARG A 95 -5.97 -22.49 -16.19
CA ARG A 95 -5.50 -23.82 -16.63
C ARG A 95 -6.58 -24.88 -16.45
N THR A 96 -7.41 -24.72 -15.41
CA THR A 96 -8.53 -25.62 -15.13
C THR A 96 -9.81 -25.14 -15.82
N TRP A 97 -10.05 -23.83 -15.82
CA TRP A 97 -11.22 -23.18 -16.40
C TRP A 97 -10.80 -22.06 -17.36
N PRO A 98 -10.65 -22.33 -18.66
CA PRO A 98 -10.16 -21.34 -19.62
C PRO A 98 -10.96 -20.02 -19.66
N ASP A 99 -12.27 -20.10 -19.38
CA ASP A 99 -13.20 -18.96 -19.40
C ASP A 99 -13.34 -18.28 -18.02
N TYR A 100 -12.44 -18.57 -17.05
CA TYR A 100 -12.46 -17.99 -15.71
C TYR A 100 -12.32 -16.47 -15.75
N ARG A 101 -13.38 -15.75 -15.36
CA ARG A 101 -13.49 -14.29 -15.46
C ARG A 101 -13.10 -13.62 -14.16
N VAL A 102 -12.25 -12.59 -14.26
CA VAL A 102 -11.65 -11.90 -13.12
C VAL A 102 -11.84 -10.40 -13.20
N ALA A 103 -12.35 -9.81 -12.12
CA ALA A 103 -12.37 -8.37 -11.91
C ALA A 103 -11.35 -7.96 -10.84
N ASN A 104 -10.50 -6.99 -11.18
CA ASN A 104 -9.60 -6.32 -10.24
C ASN A 104 -10.12 -4.90 -9.98
N VAL A 105 -10.58 -4.65 -8.75
CA VAL A 105 -11.08 -3.34 -8.32
C VAL A 105 -10.09 -2.74 -7.32
N CYS A 106 -9.16 -1.97 -7.85
CA CYS A 106 -8.16 -1.18 -7.14
C CYS A 106 -7.03 -1.94 -6.42
N TRP A 107 -6.85 -3.27 -6.61
CA TRP A 107 -5.62 -3.92 -6.20
C TRP A 107 -4.45 -3.42 -7.06
N TRP A 108 -3.27 -3.33 -6.45
CA TRP A 108 -2.08 -2.78 -7.09
C TRP A 108 -1.56 -3.65 -8.25
N TYR A 109 -0.70 -3.07 -9.09
CA TYR A 109 -0.19 -3.68 -10.32
C TYR A 109 -1.29 -4.14 -11.27
N ALA A 110 -2.38 -3.37 -11.33
CA ALA A 110 -3.57 -3.70 -12.10
C ALA A 110 -3.39 -3.48 -13.61
N MET A 111 -2.59 -2.48 -14.03
CA MET A 111 -2.47 -2.10 -15.45
C MET A 111 -1.68 -3.14 -16.23
N GLY A 112 -2.26 -3.58 -17.36
CA GLY A 112 -1.64 -4.60 -18.22
C GLY A 112 -1.65 -6.00 -17.61
N SER A 113 -2.46 -6.25 -16.58
CA SER A 113 -2.75 -7.59 -16.06
C SER A 113 -3.60 -8.37 -17.04
N SER A 114 -3.62 -9.69 -16.88
CA SER A 114 -4.45 -10.61 -17.68
C SER A 114 -5.88 -10.75 -17.12
N THR A 115 -6.34 -9.84 -16.24
CA THR A 115 -7.72 -9.79 -15.76
C THR A 115 -8.69 -9.30 -16.84
N ASP A 116 -9.94 -9.76 -16.82
CA ASP A 116 -10.96 -9.37 -17.81
C ASP A 116 -11.44 -7.94 -17.58
N THR A 117 -11.50 -7.56 -16.30
CA THR A 117 -11.95 -6.23 -15.88
C THR A 117 -10.98 -5.66 -14.85
N THR A 118 -10.58 -4.41 -15.07
CA THR A 118 -9.63 -3.71 -14.17
C THR A 118 -10.08 -2.29 -13.92
N ILE A 119 -10.01 -1.87 -12.68
CA ILE A 119 -10.17 -0.48 -12.24
C ILE A 119 -8.98 -0.12 -11.36
N THR A 120 -8.32 1.01 -11.64
CA THR A 120 -7.26 1.53 -10.76
C THR A 120 -7.33 3.05 -10.65
N PRO A 121 -7.10 3.63 -9.47
CA PRO A 121 -7.02 5.08 -9.30
C PRO A 121 -5.95 5.67 -10.21
N ARG A 122 -6.30 6.63 -11.05
CA ARG A 122 -5.35 7.30 -11.93
C ARG A 122 -5.86 8.67 -12.32
N PRO A 123 -5.16 9.76 -11.93
CA PRO A 123 -5.53 11.09 -12.35
C PRO A 123 -5.27 11.30 -13.84
N VAL A 124 -6.04 12.18 -14.45
CA VAL A 124 -5.71 12.76 -15.76
C VAL A 124 -4.71 13.88 -15.53
N TYR A 125 -3.52 13.75 -16.13
CA TYR A 125 -2.49 14.78 -16.12
C TYR A 125 -2.64 15.67 -17.34
N HIS A 126 -2.87 16.97 -17.12
CA HIS A 126 -3.01 17.96 -18.20
C HIS A 126 -1.66 18.59 -18.53
N ALA A 127 -1.50 19.07 -19.78
CA ALA A 127 -0.28 19.71 -20.25
C ALA A 127 0.11 20.98 -19.45
N ASP A 128 -0.85 21.63 -18.81
CA ASP A 128 -0.63 22.80 -17.94
C ASP A 128 -0.25 22.42 -16.49
N GLY A 129 -0.09 21.11 -16.18
CA GLY A 129 0.27 20.59 -14.87
C GLY A 129 -0.91 20.34 -13.92
N ARG A 130 -2.14 20.63 -14.34
CA ARG A 130 -3.33 20.28 -13.55
C ARG A 130 -3.51 18.77 -13.49
N LYS A 131 -4.10 18.30 -12.37
CA LYS A 131 -4.58 16.93 -12.22
C LYS A 131 -6.11 16.95 -12.09
N SER A 132 -6.81 16.13 -12.86
CA SER A 132 -8.24 15.88 -12.66
C SER A 132 -8.43 14.51 -12.00
N PRO A 133 -9.36 14.40 -11.03
CA PRO A 133 -9.66 13.11 -10.42
C PRO A 133 -10.25 12.17 -11.45
N ASP A 134 -9.73 10.95 -11.52
CA ASP A 134 -10.23 9.90 -12.40
C ASP A 134 -9.71 8.53 -11.98
N CYS A 135 -10.17 7.48 -12.68
CA CYS A 135 -9.65 6.13 -12.63
C CYS A 135 -9.37 5.61 -14.05
N TRP A 136 -8.39 4.73 -14.17
CA TRP A 136 -8.17 3.97 -15.39
C TRP A 136 -8.98 2.67 -15.35
N THR A 137 -9.52 2.26 -16.48
CA THR A 137 -10.33 1.03 -16.60
C THR A 137 -9.93 0.19 -17.78
N TRP A 138 -10.13 -1.11 -17.66
CA TRP A 138 -10.13 -2.07 -18.75
C TRP A 138 -11.37 -2.97 -18.60
N PRO A 139 -12.14 -3.20 -19.69
CA PRO A 139 -12.05 -2.52 -20.98
C PRO A 139 -12.39 -1.02 -20.88
N PRO A 140 -11.99 -0.18 -21.86
CA PRO A 140 -12.24 1.27 -21.82
C PRO A 140 -13.72 1.65 -21.70
N SER A 141 -14.63 0.83 -22.24
CA SER A 141 -16.09 1.04 -22.15
C SER A 141 -16.62 1.01 -20.71
N LEU A 142 -15.90 0.36 -19.80
CA LEU A 142 -16.28 0.29 -18.39
C LEU A 142 -16.28 1.67 -17.72
N HIS A 143 -15.38 2.58 -18.10
CA HIS A 143 -15.27 3.90 -17.51
C HIS A 143 -16.59 4.67 -17.57
N GLY A 144 -17.23 4.72 -18.75
CA GLY A 144 -18.52 5.38 -18.91
C GLY A 144 -19.66 4.72 -18.10
N ARG A 145 -19.64 3.39 -17.97
CA ARG A 145 -20.61 2.63 -17.16
C ARG A 145 -20.50 2.98 -15.68
N LEU A 146 -19.28 3.02 -15.15
CA LEU A 146 -19.00 3.37 -13.76
C LEU A 146 -19.35 4.82 -13.45
N THR A 147 -18.84 5.75 -14.26
CA THR A 147 -19.06 7.19 -14.03
C THR A 147 -20.52 7.59 -14.20
N GLY A 148 -21.27 6.90 -15.07
CA GLY A 148 -22.71 7.12 -15.24
C GLY A 148 -23.55 6.69 -14.03
N GLN A 149 -23.11 5.70 -13.26
CA GLN A 149 -23.84 5.19 -12.09
C GLN A 149 -23.32 5.71 -10.76
N LEU A 150 -21.99 5.84 -10.62
CA LEU A 150 -21.31 6.18 -9.36
C LEU A 150 -20.76 7.60 -9.32
N GLY A 151 -20.76 8.31 -10.46
CA GLY A 151 -20.03 9.55 -10.62
C GLY A 151 -18.52 9.30 -10.83
N ALA A 152 -17.76 10.38 -10.97
CA ALA A 152 -16.30 10.30 -11.12
C ALA A 152 -15.65 9.69 -9.88
N PHE A 153 -14.54 8.96 -10.10
CA PHE A 153 -13.77 8.39 -8.98
C PHE A 153 -13.29 9.51 -8.05
N PRO A 154 -13.57 9.42 -6.73
CA PRO A 154 -13.27 10.50 -5.78
C PRO A 154 -11.78 10.45 -5.35
N LEU A 155 -10.86 10.70 -6.29
CA LEU A 155 -9.42 10.54 -6.10
C LEU A 155 -8.87 11.37 -4.92
N PHE A 156 -9.40 12.58 -4.69
CA PHE A 156 -8.97 13.41 -3.57
C PHE A 156 -9.46 12.91 -2.20
N ASN A 157 -10.43 11.97 -2.20
CA ASN A 157 -10.84 11.23 -1.01
C ASN A 157 -10.15 9.87 -0.90
N TYR A 158 -9.35 9.50 -1.91
CA TYR A 158 -8.58 8.26 -1.91
C TYR A 158 -7.23 8.42 -1.22
N TRP A 159 -6.56 9.56 -1.36
CA TRP A 159 -5.31 9.87 -0.69
C TRP A 159 -5.15 11.39 -0.48
N GLY A 160 -4.51 11.77 0.63
CA GLY A 160 -4.21 13.15 0.99
C GLY A 160 -5.04 13.67 2.17
N PRO A 161 -5.00 14.98 2.47
CA PRO A 161 -5.65 15.56 3.64
C PRO A 161 -7.18 15.42 3.66
N THR A 162 -7.80 15.15 2.51
CA THR A 162 -9.24 14.94 2.38
C THR A 162 -9.64 13.48 2.22
N ALA A 163 -8.69 12.54 2.42
CA ALA A 163 -8.95 11.11 2.38
C ALA A 163 -10.06 10.74 3.36
N SER A 164 -11.02 9.94 2.90
CA SER A 164 -12.24 9.61 3.65
C SER A 164 -12.92 8.35 3.12
N ILE A 165 -13.94 7.86 3.81
CA ILE A 165 -14.75 6.69 3.45
C ILE A 165 -15.38 6.78 2.05
N GLN A 166 -15.47 7.97 1.43
CA GLN A 166 -16.11 8.15 0.13
C GLN A 166 -15.44 7.36 -1.00
N SER A 167 -14.11 7.25 -0.97
CA SER A 167 -13.38 6.43 -1.93
C SER A 167 -13.70 4.95 -1.78
N SER A 168 -13.74 4.43 -0.55
CA SER A 168 -14.12 3.05 -0.27
C SER A 168 -15.58 2.76 -0.65
N LYS A 169 -16.51 3.69 -0.42
CA LYS A 169 -17.91 3.56 -0.87
C LYS A 169 -18.02 3.48 -2.39
N TRP A 170 -17.23 4.27 -3.12
CA TRP A 170 -17.19 4.21 -4.58
C TRP A 170 -16.64 2.85 -5.05
N ILE A 171 -15.56 2.36 -4.43
CA ILE A 171 -14.96 1.05 -4.74
C ILE A 171 -15.96 -0.09 -4.47
N VAL A 172 -16.65 -0.05 -3.34
CA VAL A 172 -17.73 -1.00 -3.03
C VAL A 172 -18.84 -0.96 -4.10
N GLY A 173 -19.27 0.24 -4.50
CA GLY A 173 -20.27 0.39 -5.57
C GLY A 173 -19.81 -0.22 -6.90
N ALA A 174 -18.56 0.01 -7.29
CA ALA A 174 -17.96 -0.57 -8.49
C ALA A 174 -17.84 -2.10 -8.39
N THR A 175 -17.46 -2.63 -7.23
CA THR A 175 -17.37 -4.07 -6.96
C THR A 175 -18.76 -4.73 -7.09
N ARG A 176 -19.80 -4.14 -6.52
CA ARG A 176 -21.20 -4.63 -6.63
C ARG A 176 -21.68 -4.71 -8.07
N MET A 177 -21.29 -3.74 -8.92
CA MET A 177 -21.63 -3.75 -10.35
C MET A 177 -20.94 -4.89 -11.12
N LEU A 178 -19.76 -5.32 -10.68
CA LEU A 178 -18.93 -6.31 -11.38
C LEU A 178 -19.12 -7.73 -10.83
N LEU A 179 -19.54 -7.88 -9.58
CA LEU A 179 -19.67 -9.15 -8.88
C LEU A 179 -20.52 -10.20 -9.67
N PRO A 180 -21.69 -9.86 -10.26
CA PRO A 180 -22.48 -10.84 -10.99
C PRO A 180 -21.81 -11.38 -12.26
N GLU A 181 -20.88 -10.61 -12.83
CA GLU A 181 -20.29 -10.86 -14.15
C GLU A 181 -18.96 -11.64 -14.09
N HIS A 182 -18.41 -11.89 -12.89
CA HIS A 182 -17.08 -12.47 -12.70
C HIS A 182 -17.09 -13.67 -11.76
N ASP A 183 -16.09 -14.55 -11.92
CA ASP A 183 -15.89 -15.73 -11.07
C ASP A 183 -14.98 -15.39 -9.88
N LEU A 184 -14.02 -14.47 -10.07
CA LEU A 184 -13.21 -13.88 -9.02
C LEU A 184 -13.31 -12.37 -9.07
N THR A 185 -13.70 -11.75 -7.97
CA THR A 185 -13.72 -10.30 -7.82
C THR A 185 -12.81 -9.89 -6.67
N LEU A 186 -11.79 -9.09 -6.98
CA LEU A 186 -10.85 -8.52 -6.00
C LEU A 186 -11.24 -7.08 -5.71
N ALA A 187 -11.41 -6.71 -4.45
CA ALA A 187 -11.72 -5.35 -4.00
C ALA A 187 -10.73 -4.86 -2.94
N TYR A 188 -10.22 -3.63 -3.11
CA TYR A 188 -9.27 -3.00 -2.18
C TYR A 188 -9.95 -1.87 -1.41
N ILE A 189 -9.97 -1.93 -0.09
CA ILE A 189 -10.68 -1.00 0.81
C ILE A 189 -9.68 -0.29 1.74
N PRO A 190 -9.18 0.90 1.36
CA PRO A 190 -8.04 1.54 2.04
C PRO A 190 -8.41 2.40 3.26
N HIS A 191 -9.69 2.63 3.58
CA HIS A 191 -10.10 3.69 4.50
C HIS A 191 -9.51 3.58 5.92
N LEU A 192 -9.39 2.38 6.48
CA LEU A 192 -8.82 2.20 7.83
C LEU A 192 -7.39 2.73 7.92
N ASP A 193 -6.58 2.45 6.91
CA ASP A 193 -5.17 2.84 6.85
C ASP A 193 -4.97 4.34 7.13
N TYR A 194 -5.82 5.19 6.56
CA TYR A 194 -5.68 6.66 6.67
C TYR A 194 -5.89 7.17 8.10
N ASP A 195 -6.95 6.74 8.75
CA ASP A 195 -7.29 7.22 10.08
C ASP A 195 -6.45 6.56 11.16
N LEU A 196 -6.00 5.31 10.92
CA LEU A 196 -5.02 4.65 11.78
C LEU A 196 -3.65 5.36 11.74
N GLN A 197 -3.20 5.81 10.55
CA GLN A 197 -1.96 6.59 10.44
C GLN A 197 -2.11 8.00 11.06
N ARG A 198 -3.28 8.64 10.89
CA ARG A 198 -3.53 9.99 11.40
C ARG A 198 -3.65 10.05 12.91
N TYR A 199 -4.36 9.11 13.51
CA TYR A 199 -4.83 9.22 14.90
C TYR A 199 -4.29 8.10 15.79
N GLY A 200 -3.64 7.09 15.21
CA GLY A 200 -3.20 5.87 15.90
C GLY A 200 -4.31 4.82 16.02
N PRO A 201 -3.94 3.53 16.07
CA PRO A 201 -4.89 2.41 16.08
C PRO A 201 -5.77 2.35 17.33
N ASN A 202 -5.34 2.95 18.45
CA ASN A 202 -6.05 2.96 19.72
C ASN A 202 -6.97 4.18 19.92
N SER A 203 -7.16 4.99 18.86
CA SER A 203 -7.98 6.20 18.91
C SER A 203 -9.48 5.94 18.74
N GLN A 204 -10.33 6.87 19.18
CA GLN A 204 -11.76 6.80 18.88
C GLN A 204 -12.05 6.94 17.38
N GLN A 205 -11.19 7.64 16.65
CA GLN A 205 -11.26 7.79 15.20
C GLN A 205 -11.00 6.44 14.49
N ALA A 206 -10.06 5.63 14.98
CA ALA A 206 -9.84 4.28 14.48
C ALA A 206 -11.10 3.40 14.65
N VAL A 207 -11.73 3.45 15.82
CA VAL A 207 -13.00 2.73 16.07
C VAL A 207 -14.11 3.23 15.15
N GLN A 208 -14.19 4.55 14.89
CA GLN A 208 -15.20 5.08 13.97
C GLN A 208 -14.91 4.67 12.52
N ALA A 209 -13.64 4.70 12.10
CA ALA A 209 -13.24 4.24 10.77
C ALA A 209 -13.59 2.74 10.55
N ALA A 210 -13.40 1.89 11.56
CA ALA A 210 -13.80 0.49 11.51
C ALA A 210 -15.32 0.35 11.30
N ARG A 211 -16.14 1.08 12.05
CA ARG A 211 -17.59 1.10 11.88
C ARG A 211 -18.02 1.62 10.50
N ASP A 212 -17.35 2.65 10.00
CA ASP A 212 -17.65 3.23 8.70
C ASP A 212 -17.34 2.26 7.55
N VAL A 213 -16.23 1.49 7.65
CA VAL A 213 -15.89 0.44 6.68
C VAL A 213 -16.90 -0.71 6.76
N ASP A 214 -17.22 -1.19 7.95
CA ASP A 214 -18.21 -2.26 8.14
C ASP A 214 -19.58 -1.89 7.54
N ALA A 215 -20.05 -0.67 7.80
CA ALA A 215 -21.28 -0.15 7.22
C ALA A 215 -21.19 0.03 5.69
N ALA A 216 -20.04 0.42 5.15
CA ALA A 216 -19.86 0.57 3.71
C ALA A 216 -19.83 -0.78 2.99
N LEU A 217 -19.31 -1.84 3.63
CA LEU A 217 -19.24 -3.19 3.08
C LEU A 217 -20.60 -3.92 3.14
N ALA A 218 -21.50 -3.55 4.06
CA ALA A 218 -22.76 -4.26 4.30
C ALA A 218 -23.55 -4.60 3.00
N PRO A 219 -23.81 -3.66 2.06
CA PRO A 219 -24.54 -3.98 0.85
C PRO A 219 -23.79 -4.91 -0.11
N LEU A 220 -22.47 -4.96 -0.08
CA LEU A 220 -21.67 -5.88 -0.88
C LEU A 220 -21.71 -7.30 -0.30
N LEU A 221 -21.66 -7.42 1.03
CA LEU A 221 -21.78 -8.70 1.73
C LEU A 221 -23.18 -9.30 1.55
N ASP A 222 -24.23 -8.45 1.58
CA ASP A 222 -25.59 -8.89 1.29
C ASP A 222 -25.72 -9.38 -0.17
N ASP A 223 -25.19 -8.64 -1.17
CA ASP A 223 -25.18 -9.06 -2.58
C ASP A 223 -24.40 -10.38 -2.78
N ALA A 224 -23.27 -10.57 -2.08
CA ALA A 224 -22.49 -11.80 -2.17
C ALA A 224 -23.27 -13.01 -1.62
N ARG A 225 -23.93 -12.86 -0.47
CA ARG A 225 -24.78 -13.88 0.12
C ARG A 225 -25.94 -14.24 -0.80
N ASP A 226 -26.66 -13.24 -1.34
CA ASP A 226 -27.82 -13.45 -2.19
C ASP A 226 -27.47 -14.12 -3.53
N GLN A 227 -26.20 -14.04 -3.95
CA GLN A 227 -25.67 -14.67 -5.17
C GLN A 227 -24.86 -15.95 -4.91
N ASP A 228 -24.83 -16.45 -3.67
CA ASP A 228 -24.05 -17.64 -3.27
C ASP A 228 -22.56 -17.53 -3.63
N VAL A 229 -21.99 -16.33 -3.36
CA VAL A 229 -20.57 -16.04 -3.59
C VAL A 229 -19.79 -16.25 -2.29
N THR A 230 -18.74 -17.07 -2.33
CA THR A 230 -17.83 -17.22 -1.18
C THR A 230 -17.03 -15.94 -0.98
N VAL A 231 -17.06 -15.41 0.24
CA VAL A 231 -16.38 -14.18 0.61
C VAL A 231 -15.13 -14.49 1.42
N VAL A 232 -13.98 -13.92 0.99
CA VAL A 232 -12.73 -13.87 1.76
C VAL A 232 -12.44 -12.40 2.06
N VAL A 233 -12.29 -12.06 3.33
CA VAL A 233 -11.80 -10.75 3.76
C VAL A 233 -10.42 -10.96 4.36
N LEU A 234 -9.46 -10.16 3.95
CA LEU A 234 -8.10 -10.22 4.48
C LEU A 234 -7.53 -8.82 4.67
N SER A 235 -6.42 -8.72 5.37
CA SER A 235 -5.65 -7.50 5.49
C SER A 235 -4.16 -7.78 5.25
N GLU A 236 -3.44 -6.76 4.85
CA GLU A 236 -2.02 -6.83 4.47
C GLU A 236 -1.11 -6.76 5.69
N TYR A 237 -1.50 -5.97 6.67
CA TYR A 237 -0.78 -5.63 7.89
C TYR A 237 -1.72 -5.05 8.94
N GLY A 238 -1.24 -4.97 10.17
CA GLY A 238 -1.78 -4.07 11.19
C GLY A 238 -0.96 -2.79 11.29
N ILE A 239 -1.55 -1.75 11.86
CA ILE A 239 -0.88 -0.47 12.12
C ILE A 239 -0.65 -0.33 13.62
N THR A 240 0.56 0.08 14.00
CA THR A 240 0.97 0.30 15.39
C THR A 240 1.17 1.77 15.70
N ASP A 241 1.03 2.15 16.97
CA ASP A 241 1.28 3.52 17.41
C ASP A 241 2.75 3.90 17.22
N VAL A 242 2.99 5.06 16.57
CA VAL A 242 4.34 5.61 16.39
C VAL A 242 4.43 7.05 16.86
N ARG A 243 5.64 7.47 17.22
CA ARG A 243 5.92 8.82 17.69
C ARG A 243 7.33 9.31 17.34
N ARG A 244 8.19 8.44 16.82
CA ARG A 244 9.60 8.76 16.54
C ARG A 244 9.91 8.65 15.05
N PRO A 245 9.92 9.77 14.31
CA PRO A 245 10.44 9.78 12.95
C PRO A 245 11.97 9.61 12.96
N VAL A 246 12.51 8.83 12.02
CA VAL A 246 13.95 8.57 11.85
C VAL A 246 14.39 9.08 10.49
N ASP A 247 15.28 10.06 10.49
CA ASP A 247 15.77 10.77 9.30
C ASP A 247 17.06 10.12 8.74
N VAL A 248 16.97 8.94 8.15
CA VAL A 248 18.14 8.20 7.61
C VAL A 248 18.88 9.02 6.57
N ASN A 249 18.18 9.61 5.62
CA ASN A 249 18.79 10.38 4.54
C ASN A 249 19.49 11.66 5.05
N ARG A 250 18.95 12.32 6.08
CA ARG A 250 19.63 13.46 6.72
C ARG A 250 20.92 13.03 7.41
N ALA A 251 20.95 11.84 8.03
CA ALA A 251 22.16 11.29 8.63
C ALA A 251 23.22 10.95 7.57
N LEU A 252 22.84 10.27 6.50
CA LEU A 252 23.73 9.97 5.36
C LEU A 252 24.29 11.25 4.74
N ARG A 253 23.47 12.28 4.58
CA ARG A 253 23.90 13.57 4.03
C ARG A 253 24.90 14.30 4.93
N ARG A 254 24.67 14.36 6.25
CA ARG A 254 25.59 14.98 7.21
C ARG A 254 26.95 14.31 7.22
N ASN A 255 27.02 13.04 6.83
CA ASN A 255 28.26 12.27 6.73
C ASN A 255 28.84 12.24 5.30
N GLY A 256 28.35 13.07 4.37
CA GLY A 256 28.88 13.21 3.01
C GLY A 256 28.64 11.99 2.11
N LEU A 257 27.68 11.12 2.46
CA LEU A 257 27.33 9.93 1.70
C LEU A 257 26.16 10.20 0.71
N LEU A 258 25.23 11.08 1.06
CA LEU A 258 24.12 11.49 0.20
C LEU A 258 24.40 12.87 -0.40
N HIS A 259 24.19 12.99 -1.71
CA HIS A 259 24.32 14.23 -2.45
C HIS A 259 22.95 14.74 -2.94
N VAL A 260 22.87 16.04 -3.13
CA VAL A 260 21.68 16.72 -3.67
C VAL A 260 22.06 17.64 -4.81
N HIS A 261 21.16 17.80 -5.76
CA HIS A 261 21.23 18.82 -6.78
C HIS A 261 20.35 20.01 -6.38
N THR A 262 20.94 21.20 -6.27
CA THR A 262 20.22 22.42 -5.88
C THR A 262 19.80 23.21 -7.11
N ASN A 263 18.53 23.59 -7.18
CA ASN A 263 17.98 24.45 -8.24
C ASN A 263 16.87 25.38 -7.69
N ALA A 264 16.11 26.03 -8.58
CA ALA A 264 15.05 26.94 -8.20
C ALA A 264 13.86 26.27 -7.47
N SER A 265 13.73 24.95 -7.58
CA SER A 265 12.68 24.15 -6.90
C SER A 265 13.16 23.57 -5.54
N GLY A 266 14.33 24.00 -5.06
CA GLY A 266 14.93 23.50 -3.82
C GLY A 266 16.02 22.47 -4.06
N GLU A 267 16.25 21.61 -3.09
CA GLU A 267 17.22 20.53 -3.15
C GLU A 267 16.55 19.23 -3.61
N LEU A 268 17.11 18.59 -4.63
CA LEU A 268 16.63 17.31 -5.15
C LEU A 268 17.65 16.23 -4.82
N LEU A 269 17.18 15.07 -4.35
CA LEU A 269 18.04 13.90 -4.19
C LEU A 269 18.74 13.56 -5.51
N ASP A 270 20.05 13.36 -5.48
CA ASP A 270 20.83 12.90 -6.62
C ASP A 270 21.31 11.45 -6.39
N PRO A 271 20.56 10.43 -6.80
CA PRO A 271 20.97 9.04 -6.67
C PRO A 271 22.21 8.70 -7.48
N TRP A 272 22.49 9.47 -8.56
CA TRP A 272 23.60 9.21 -9.48
C TRP A 272 24.96 9.52 -8.85
N THR A 273 25.05 10.54 -7.99
CA THR A 273 26.29 10.95 -7.37
C THR A 273 26.36 10.57 -5.88
N SER A 274 25.26 10.20 -5.25
CA SER A 274 25.25 9.72 -3.86
C SER A 274 26.02 8.41 -3.72
N ARG A 275 26.85 8.31 -2.67
CA ARG A 275 27.52 7.06 -2.27
C ARG A 275 26.55 6.11 -1.59
N ALA A 276 25.63 6.66 -0.79
CA ALA A 276 24.51 5.93 -0.22
C ALA A 276 23.30 6.84 -0.04
N PHE A 277 22.09 6.26 -0.17
CA PHE A 277 20.82 6.91 0.14
C PHE A 277 19.77 5.86 0.55
N ALA A 278 18.76 6.30 1.29
CA ALA A 278 17.67 5.44 1.75
C ALA A 278 16.36 5.75 1.00
N VAL A 279 15.64 4.70 0.68
CA VAL A 279 14.25 4.74 0.20
C VAL A 279 13.36 4.29 1.34
N ALA A 280 12.75 5.25 2.02
CA ALA A 280 11.90 5.01 3.19
C ALA A 280 10.50 4.58 2.78
N ASP A 281 9.98 3.55 3.43
CA ASP A 281 8.63 3.02 3.24
C ASP A 281 8.06 2.59 4.60
N HIS A 282 7.46 3.54 5.33
CA HIS A 282 6.88 3.33 6.66
C HIS A 282 7.92 2.90 7.73
N GLN A 283 7.80 1.70 8.28
CA GLN A 283 8.71 1.16 9.30
C GLN A 283 9.87 0.36 8.69
N LEU A 284 10.06 0.46 7.37
CA LEU A 284 11.16 -0.17 6.66
C LEU A 284 11.82 0.84 5.72
N ALA A 285 13.14 0.73 5.52
CA ALA A 285 13.86 1.52 4.54
C ALA A 285 14.94 0.70 3.84
N HIS A 286 14.94 0.74 2.51
CA HIS A 286 16.03 0.20 1.70
C HIS A 286 17.18 1.20 1.63
N VAL A 287 18.39 0.80 2.00
CA VAL A 287 19.59 1.62 1.86
C VAL A 287 20.40 1.10 0.69
N TYR A 288 20.52 1.93 -0.34
CA TYR A 288 21.29 1.65 -1.54
C TYR A 288 22.70 2.18 -1.37
N VAL A 289 23.69 1.31 -1.49
CA VAL A 289 25.12 1.63 -1.35
C VAL A 289 25.80 1.35 -2.68
N ARG A 290 26.41 2.41 -3.28
CA ARG A 290 26.99 2.30 -4.63
C ARG A 290 28.24 1.46 -4.65
N ASP A 291 29.16 1.72 -3.73
CA ASP A 291 30.44 1.05 -3.64
C ASP A 291 30.43 0.06 -2.48
N PRO A 292 30.70 -1.23 -2.73
CA PRO A 292 30.83 -2.21 -1.64
C PRO A 292 31.81 -1.81 -0.53
N GLY A 293 32.84 -1.01 -0.86
CA GLY A 293 33.78 -0.48 0.12
C GLY A 293 33.17 0.48 1.15
N ASP A 294 31.98 1.03 0.87
CA ASP A 294 31.27 1.92 1.79
C ASP A 294 30.29 1.17 2.72
N LEU A 295 30.06 -0.12 2.47
CA LEU A 295 28.99 -0.88 3.11
C LEU A 295 29.11 -0.92 4.64
N ASP A 296 30.31 -1.18 5.16
CA ASP A 296 30.54 -1.26 6.61
C ASP A 296 30.36 0.10 7.29
N GLN A 297 30.87 1.18 6.67
CA GLN A 297 30.68 2.54 7.15
C GLN A 297 29.19 2.92 7.19
N VAL A 298 28.46 2.60 6.13
CA VAL A 298 27.02 2.89 6.04
C VAL A 298 26.26 2.07 7.08
N ARG A 299 26.56 0.77 7.20
CA ARG A 299 25.93 -0.13 8.19
C ARG A 299 26.12 0.40 9.63
N GLU A 300 27.33 0.77 10.00
CA GLU A 300 27.61 1.31 11.33
C GLU A 300 26.84 2.62 11.57
N LEU A 301 26.88 3.53 10.59
CA LEU A 301 26.19 4.82 10.70
C LEU A 301 24.67 4.65 10.88
N VAL A 302 24.03 3.87 10.02
CA VAL A 302 22.56 3.74 10.04
C VAL A 302 22.08 2.89 11.21
N GLY A 303 22.87 1.88 11.63
CA GLY A 303 22.57 1.04 12.78
C GLY A 303 22.70 1.78 14.13
N ALA A 304 23.48 2.85 14.18
CA ALA A 304 23.61 3.70 15.36
C ALA A 304 22.46 4.73 15.51
N LEU A 305 21.57 4.85 14.54
CA LEU A 305 20.47 5.82 14.59
C LEU A 305 19.41 5.37 15.62
N PRO A 306 19.02 6.23 16.57
CA PRO A 306 17.94 5.95 17.48
C PRO A 306 16.62 5.70 16.70
N GLY A 307 15.97 4.56 16.97
CA GLY A 307 14.75 4.15 16.28
C GLY A 307 14.98 3.11 15.18
N VAL A 308 16.22 2.72 14.88
CA VAL A 308 16.55 1.56 14.07
C VAL A 308 16.68 0.35 14.99
N ALA A 309 15.84 -0.68 14.79
CA ALA A 309 15.88 -1.93 15.54
C ALA A 309 16.84 -2.94 14.92
N GLU A 310 16.84 -3.05 13.58
CA GLU A 310 17.62 -4.04 12.84
C GLU A 310 18.19 -3.44 11.55
N VAL A 311 19.37 -3.94 11.16
CA VAL A 311 20.00 -3.68 9.87
C VAL A 311 20.22 -5.01 9.19
N LEU A 312 19.40 -5.33 8.22
CA LEU A 312 19.46 -6.57 7.47
C LEU A 312 20.46 -6.42 6.32
N ASP A 313 21.48 -7.26 6.31
CA ASP A 313 22.39 -7.47 5.18
C ASP A 313 21.84 -8.57 4.23
N ALA A 314 22.68 -9.15 3.39
CA ALA A 314 22.26 -10.19 2.46
C ALA A 314 21.65 -11.41 3.19
N ASP A 315 22.31 -11.87 4.26
CA ASP A 315 21.82 -13.03 5.03
C ASP A 315 20.51 -12.69 5.75
N GLY A 316 20.42 -11.51 6.36
CA GLY A 316 19.21 -11.01 7.02
C GLY A 316 18.05 -10.86 6.03
N LYS A 317 18.30 -10.32 4.84
CA LYS A 317 17.27 -10.22 3.78
C LYS A 317 16.80 -11.60 3.31
N ALA A 318 17.74 -12.52 3.08
CA ALA A 318 17.42 -13.89 2.67
C ALA A 318 16.57 -14.63 3.71
N ALA A 319 16.88 -14.46 5.01
CA ALA A 319 16.10 -15.04 6.10
C ALA A 319 14.63 -14.56 6.14
N HIS A 320 14.36 -13.37 5.59
CA HIS A 320 13.01 -12.79 5.48
C HIS A 320 12.39 -12.91 4.09
N GLY A 321 13.01 -13.64 3.15
CA GLY A 321 12.51 -13.77 1.77
C GLY A 321 12.47 -12.43 1.04
N LEU A 322 13.47 -11.55 1.27
CA LEU A 322 13.55 -10.19 0.71
C LEU A 322 14.82 -9.97 -0.12
N ASP A 323 15.70 -10.97 -0.26
CA ASP A 323 16.94 -10.81 -1.02
C ASP A 323 16.72 -10.87 -2.53
N HIS A 324 16.37 -9.72 -3.11
CA HIS A 324 16.11 -9.52 -4.52
C HIS A 324 16.97 -8.35 -5.05
N PRO A 325 17.40 -8.35 -6.34
CA PRO A 325 18.21 -7.27 -6.92
C PRO A 325 17.60 -5.87 -6.85
N ARG A 326 16.28 -5.75 -6.66
CA ARG A 326 15.57 -4.47 -6.44
C ARG A 326 15.72 -3.95 -5.02
N ALA A 327 16.02 -4.80 -4.04
CA ALA A 327 16.24 -4.39 -2.66
C ALA A 327 17.53 -3.56 -2.52
N GLY A 328 17.61 -2.75 -1.47
CA GLY A 328 18.85 -2.09 -1.07
C GLY A 328 19.92 -3.08 -0.61
N GLU A 329 21.17 -2.68 -0.62
CA GLU A 329 22.28 -3.45 -0.06
C GLU A 329 22.01 -3.77 1.42
N LEU A 330 21.44 -2.79 2.15
CA LEU A 330 20.95 -2.96 3.50
C LEU A 330 19.46 -2.66 3.56
N VAL A 331 18.75 -3.28 4.51
CA VAL A 331 17.35 -2.97 4.81
C VAL A 331 17.25 -2.67 6.30
N LEU A 332 16.69 -1.52 6.62
CA LEU A 332 16.46 -1.09 7.99
C LEU A 332 15.04 -1.45 8.42
N VAL A 333 14.91 -2.00 9.62
CA VAL A 333 13.63 -2.19 10.29
C VAL A 333 13.58 -1.24 11.49
N ALA A 334 12.49 -0.47 11.61
CA ALA A 334 12.31 0.48 12.69
C ALA A 334 11.97 -0.21 14.01
N GLU A 335 12.26 0.46 15.14
CA GLU A 335 11.70 0.09 16.44
C GLU A 335 10.15 0.20 16.42
N PRO A 336 9.42 -0.48 17.33
CA PRO A 336 7.95 -0.54 17.27
C PRO A 336 7.26 0.82 17.22
N ASP A 337 7.80 1.84 17.90
CA ASP A 337 7.24 3.19 17.99
C ASP A 337 7.91 4.19 17.05
N ALA A 338 8.76 3.72 16.11
CA ALA A 338 9.50 4.53 15.16
C ALA A 338 9.08 4.22 13.72
N TRP A 339 9.37 5.17 12.81
CA TRP A 339 9.16 5.03 11.37
C TRP A 339 10.16 5.90 10.60
N PHE A 340 10.40 5.63 9.31
CA PHE A 340 11.41 6.30 8.51
C PHE A 340 10.81 7.41 7.67
N THR A 341 11.43 8.61 7.72
CA THR A 341 11.13 9.70 6.80
C THR A 341 11.96 9.58 5.52
N TYR A 342 11.47 10.14 4.41
CA TYR A 342 12.26 10.27 3.18
C TYR A 342 13.11 11.55 3.15
N TYR A 343 13.04 12.40 4.17
CA TYR A 343 13.61 13.74 4.21
C TYR A 343 15.14 13.70 4.13
N TYR A 344 15.69 14.39 3.12
CA TYR A 344 17.12 14.46 2.85
C TYR A 344 17.67 15.89 2.91
N TRP A 345 16.82 16.94 2.86
CA TRP A 345 17.25 18.33 3.05
C TRP A 345 17.57 18.60 4.53
N LEU A 346 18.55 19.49 4.76
CA LEU A 346 18.99 19.85 6.13
C LEU A 346 18.36 21.15 6.63
N ASP A 347 17.78 21.93 5.74
CA ASP A 347 17.12 23.20 5.99
C ASP A 347 15.76 23.17 5.27
N ASP A 348 14.68 23.40 5.98
CA ASP A 348 13.32 23.33 5.46
C ASP A 348 12.99 24.43 4.43
N ASP A 349 13.74 25.53 4.44
CA ASP A 349 13.67 26.55 3.39
C ASP A 349 14.24 26.05 2.05
N ARG A 350 15.00 24.97 2.07
CA ARG A 350 15.58 24.29 0.92
C ARG A 350 14.87 22.99 0.53
N ALA A 351 13.79 22.65 1.24
CA ALA A 351 12.99 21.50 0.89
C ALA A 351 12.53 21.57 -0.58
N PRO A 352 12.47 20.45 -1.30
CA PRO A 352 11.97 20.44 -2.68
C PRO A 352 10.54 20.92 -2.76
N ASP A 353 10.15 21.54 -3.86
CA ASP A 353 8.83 22.14 -4.06
C ASP A 353 7.67 21.14 -3.90
N PHE A 354 7.91 19.88 -4.19
CA PHE A 354 6.92 18.82 -4.02
C PHE A 354 6.74 18.38 -2.55
N ALA A 355 7.66 18.72 -1.63
CA ALA A 355 7.60 18.23 -0.24
C ALA A 355 6.34 18.70 0.49
N ARG A 356 5.87 19.94 0.21
CA ARG A 356 4.64 20.50 0.79
C ARG A 356 3.36 20.17 0.00
N ALA A 357 3.45 19.28 -0.99
CA ALA A 357 2.33 18.90 -1.85
C ALA A 357 1.99 17.41 -1.71
N VAL A 358 0.78 17.02 -2.12
CA VAL A 358 0.40 15.61 -2.29
C VAL A 358 0.94 15.15 -3.66
N GLU A 359 2.10 14.49 -3.65
CA GLU A 359 2.86 14.13 -4.85
C GLU A 359 3.56 12.76 -4.72
N ILE A 360 2.77 11.71 -4.57
CA ILE A 360 3.23 10.33 -4.33
C ILE A 360 4.21 9.77 -5.39
N HIS A 361 4.27 10.37 -6.58
CA HIS A 361 5.15 9.91 -7.66
C HIS A 361 6.45 10.71 -7.80
N LYS A 362 6.58 11.85 -7.08
CA LYS A 362 7.78 12.69 -7.13
C LYS A 362 8.66 12.55 -5.88
N LYS A 363 8.06 12.17 -4.78
CA LYS A 363 8.77 11.95 -3.52
C LYS A 363 9.61 10.66 -3.62
N PRO A 364 10.90 10.70 -3.27
CA PRO A 364 11.77 9.51 -3.29
C PRO A 364 11.60 8.66 -2.02
N GLY A 365 10.38 8.50 -1.55
CA GLY A 365 9.98 7.72 -0.39
C GLY A 365 8.52 7.95 -0.04
N TYR A 366 7.99 7.11 0.80
CA TYR A 366 6.64 7.25 1.33
C TYR A 366 6.56 8.43 2.32
N ASP A 367 5.48 9.19 2.24
CA ASP A 367 5.27 10.37 3.09
C ASP A 367 3.87 10.37 3.72
N PRO A 368 3.70 9.85 4.94
CA PRO A 368 2.41 9.87 5.64
C PRO A 368 1.97 11.29 6.03
N ALA A 369 2.88 12.28 6.03
CA ALA A 369 2.53 13.68 6.27
C ALA A 369 1.56 14.23 5.21
N GLU A 370 1.48 13.61 4.03
CA GLU A 370 0.47 13.94 3.01
C GLU A 370 -0.97 13.78 3.48
N LEU A 371 -1.22 13.01 4.52
CA LEU A 371 -2.55 12.86 5.12
C LEU A 371 -2.99 14.09 5.94
N PHE A 372 -2.09 15.04 6.20
CA PHE A 372 -2.35 16.17 7.06
C PHE A 372 -2.38 17.49 6.30
N LEU A 373 -3.20 18.41 6.79
CA LEU A 373 -3.01 19.83 6.52
C LEU A 373 -1.99 20.37 7.53
N ASP A 374 -1.10 21.26 7.07
CA ASP A 374 -0.07 21.86 7.91
C ASP A 374 -0.72 22.52 9.14
N PRO A 375 -0.50 22.02 10.38
CA PRO A 375 -1.13 22.54 11.58
C PRO A 375 -0.56 23.89 12.01
N GLU A 376 0.66 24.23 11.59
CA GLU A 376 1.31 25.52 11.91
C GLU A 376 0.79 26.65 11.03
N ASP A 377 0.25 26.32 9.85
CA ASP A 377 -0.31 27.31 8.94
C ASP A 377 -1.80 27.58 9.24
N ARG A 378 -2.08 28.61 10.02
CA ARG A 378 -3.45 29.05 10.34
C ARG A 378 -4.29 29.37 9.09
N TRP A 379 -3.66 29.67 7.97
CA TRP A 379 -4.29 30.07 6.74
C TRP A 379 -4.32 28.97 5.69
N VAL A 380 -3.89 27.74 6.01
CA VAL A 380 -3.79 26.63 5.04
C VAL A 380 -5.11 26.38 4.31
N LYS A 381 -6.24 26.39 5.01
CA LYS A 381 -7.57 26.22 4.39
C LYS A 381 -7.94 27.37 3.45
N LEU A 382 -7.60 28.60 3.82
CA LEU A 382 -7.85 29.78 2.98
C LEU A 382 -6.95 29.76 1.75
N ARG A 383 -5.66 29.43 1.90
CA ARG A 383 -4.73 29.26 0.78
C ARG A 383 -5.17 28.14 -0.17
N ALA A 384 -5.61 27.01 0.38
CA ALA A 384 -6.17 25.92 -0.42
C ALA A 384 -7.40 26.38 -1.22
N GLY A 385 -8.32 27.13 -0.60
CA GLY A 385 -9.48 27.72 -1.26
C GLY A 385 -9.09 28.71 -2.36
N ALA A 386 -8.14 29.60 -2.10
CA ALA A 386 -7.61 30.53 -3.12
C ALA A 386 -6.91 29.77 -4.27
N GLY A 387 -6.15 28.70 -3.98
CA GLY A 387 -5.56 27.80 -4.98
C GLY A 387 -6.62 27.17 -5.88
N LEU A 388 -7.71 26.67 -5.30
CA LEU A 388 -8.84 26.11 -6.05
C LEU A 388 -9.56 27.17 -6.90
N ALA A 389 -9.72 28.40 -6.39
CA ALA A 389 -10.28 29.50 -7.17
C ALA A 389 -9.37 29.87 -8.37
N ARG A 390 -8.05 29.97 -8.14
CA ARG A 390 -7.07 30.17 -9.24
C ARG A 390 -7.14 29.05 -10.28
N LYS A 391 -7.27 27.79 -9.83
CA LYS A 391 -7.47 26.63 -10.73
C LYS A 391 -8.69 26.82 -11.62
N LYS A 392 -9.84 27.22 -11.05
CA LYS A 392 -11.08 27.45 -11.81
C LYS A 392 -10.93 28.58 -12.83
N LEU A 393 -10.07 29.57 -12.56
CA LEU A 393 -9.77 30.67 -13.45
C LEU A 393 -8.67 30.34 -14.50
N GLY A 394 -8.16 29.08 -14.51
CA GLY A 394 -7.16 28.62 -15.47
C GLY A 394 -5.70 28.99 -15.12
N PHE A 395 -5.44 29.54 -13.93
CA PHE A 395 -4.08 29.87 -13.51
C PHE A 395 -3.36 28.63 -12.95
N ARG A 396 -2.03 28.60 -13.12
CA ARG A 396 -1.17 27.66 -12.40
C ARG A 396 -1.24 27.92 -10.90
N TYR A 397 -1.25 26.87 -10.11
CA TYR A 397 -1.25 26.95 -8.65
C TYR A 397 -0.45 25.79 -8.08
N ALA A 398 0.22 26.02 -6.96
CA ALA A 398 0.79 24.98 -6.12
C ALA A 398 -0.13 24.77 -4.92
N MET A 399 -0.43 23.51 -4.60
CA MET A 399 -1.24 23.14 -3.44
C MET A 399 -0.29 22.73 -2.29
N ASN A 400 0.37 23.73 -1.72
CA ASN A 400 1.32 23.56 -0.62
C ASN A 400 0.55 23.51 0.71
N VAL A 401 0.07 22.33 1.10
CA VAL A 401 -0.79 22.13 2.27
C VAL A 401 -0.24 21.08 3.24
N VAL A 402 0.76 20.32 2.81
CA VAL A 402 1.39 19.23 3.59
C VAL A 402 2.45 19.83 4.52
N PRO A 403 2.49 19.44 5.81
CA PRO A 403 3.54 19.89 6.73
C PRO A 403 4.90 19.26 6.36
N LEU A 404 5.99 19.94 6.71
CA LEU A 404 7.34 19.35 6.72
C LEU A 404 7.70 18.74 8.07
N ASP A 405 6.93 19.04 9.11
CA ASP A 405 7.06 18.39 10.41
C ASP A 405 6.35 17.01 10.36
N PRO A 406 7.08 15.90 10.57
CA PRO A 406 6.50 14.56 10.59
C PRO A 406 5.78 14.22 11.93
N ALA A 407 5.85 15.07 12.93
CA ALA A 407 5.30 14.84 14.27
C ALA A 407 3.78 14.56 14.33
N PRO A 408 2.93 15.00 13.37
CA PRO A 408 1.51 14.65 13.37
C PRO A 408 1.20 13.17 13.16
N VAL A 409 2.09 12.38 12.57
CA VAL A 409 1.90 10.94 12.29
C VAL A 409 1.80 10.16 13.58
N ARG A 410 0.74 9.35 13.72
CA ARG A 410 0.43 8.58 14.94
C ARG A 410 0.44 7.07 14.74
N GLY A 411 0.32 6.58 13.52
CA GLY A 411 0.37 5.16 13.21
C GLY A 411 1.26 4.87 12.02
N SER A 412 1.89 3.70 12.02
CA SER A 412 2.69 3.22 10.89
C SER A 412 2.71 1.69 10.88
N HIS A 413 3.24 1.13 9.80
CA HIS A 413 3.37 -0.30 9.56
C HIS A 413 4.66 -0.58 8.77
N GLY A 414 4.89 -1.81 8.38
CA GLY A 414 6.07 -2.19 7.58
C GLY A 414 6.95 -3.22 8.25
N ARG A 415 7.02 -3.23 9.59
CA ARG A 415 7.64 -4.31 10.37
C ARG A 415 6.67 -5.47 10.59
N LEU A 416 7.18 -6.65 10.89
CA LEU A 416 6.34 -7.77 11.30
C LEU A 416 5.70 -7.49 12.66
N PRO A 417 4.42 -7.85 12.88
CA PRO A 417 3.74 -7.64 14.15
C PRO A 417 4.38 -8.47 15.26
N ALA A 418 4.51 -7.90 16.46
CA ALA A 418 5.00 -8.62 17.63
C ALA A 418 3.87 -9.37 18.35
N ASP A 419 2.64 -8.86 18.26
CA ASP A 419 1.41 -9.47 18.81
C ASP A 419 0.48 -9.81 17.64
N PRO A 420 0.04 -11.06 17.45
CA PRO A 420 -0.91 -11.44 16.42
C PRO A 420 -2.22 -10.62 16.47
N ALA A 421 -2.64 -10.16 17.63
CA ALA A 421 -3.84 -9.32 17.78
C ALA A 421 -3.70 -7.95 17.12
N ASP A 422 -2.48 -7.48 16.88
CA ASP A 422 -2.14 -6.27 16.15
C ASP A 422 -1.71 -6.56 14.70
N GLY A 423 -1.66 -7.84 14.31
CA GLY A 423 -1.32 -8.31 12.98
C GLY A 423 -2.50 -8.35 12.01
N PRO A 424 -2.23 -8.70 10.75
CA PRO A 424 -3.30 -8.94 9.77
C PRO A 424 -4.07 -10.21 10.08
N MET A 425 -5.26 -10.31 9.48
CA MET A 425 -6.16 -11.45 9.68
C MET A 425 -6.87 -11.84 8.39
N LEU A 426 -7.48 -13.02 8.39
CA LEU A 426 -8.29 -13.54 7.31
C LEU A 426 -9.64 -13.98 7.86
N LEU A 427 -10.72 -13.64 7.16
CA LEU A 427 -12.08 -14.11 7.40
C LEU A 427 -12.57 -14.82 6.14
N CYS A 428 -13.32 -15.89 6.28
CA CYS A 428 -13.91 -16.59 5.14
C CYS A 428 -15.33 -17.05 5.47
N SER A 429 -16.24 -16.91 4.53
CA SER A 429 -17.64 -17.38 4.68
C SER A 429 -17.80 -18.89 4.51
N ASP A 430 -16.80 -19.59 3.99
CA ASP A 430 -16.82 -21.05 3.80
C ASP A 430 -16.01 -21.74 4.91
N PRO A 431 -16.67 -22.44 5.86
CA PRO A 431 -15.98 -23.10 6.96
C PRO A 431 -15.16 -24.33 6.53
N SER A 432 -15.30 -24.83 5.30
CA SER A 432 -14.63 -26.05 4.85
C SER A 432 -13.11 -25.90 4.78
N ALA A 433 -12.61 -24.66 4.69
CA ALA A 433 -11.17 -24.35 4.65
C ALA A 433 -10.62 -23.85 5.99
N ALA A 434 -11.37 -23.96 7.09
CA ALA A 434 -11.03 -23.40 8.38
C ALA A 434 -9.67 -23.92 8.92
N ARG A 435 -8.84 -22.97 9.33
CA ARG A 435 -7.56 -23.17 10.05
C ARG A 435 -7.39 -22.03 11.04
N GLU A 436 -6.55 -22.23 12.04
CA GLU A 436 -6.21 -21.19 13.02
C GLU A 436 -5.29 -20.10 12.43
N ARG A 437 -4.44 -20.50 11.46
CA ARG A 437 -3.45 -19.60 10.84
C ARG A 437 -3.22 -19.95 9.37
N PHE A 438 -2.97 -18.91 8.57
CA PHE A 438 -2.44 -18.97 7.21
C PHE A 438 -1.21 -18.08 7.10
N GLU A 439 -0.24 -18.47 6.29
CA GLU A 439 0.81 -17.57 5.84
C GLU A 439 0.37 -16.80 4.59
N ALA A 440 0.92 -15.61 4.37
CA ALA A 440 0.60 -14.79 3.19
C ALA A 440 0.77 -15.57 1.88
N THR A 441 1.79 -16.41 1.79
CA THR A 441 2.09 -17.25 0.62
C THR A 441 1.06 -18.37 0.39
N GLU A 442 0.26 -18.73 1.39
CA GLU A 442 -0.79 -19.74 1.27
C GLU A 442 -2.12 -19.18 0.73
N VAL A 443 -2.30 -17.86 0.73
CA VAL A 443 -3.56 -17.21 0.31
C VAL A 443 -3.92 -17.59 -1.12
N ARG A 444 -2.96 -17.56 -2.05
CA ARG A 444 -3.19 -17.99 -3.44
C ARG A 444 -3.80 -19.40 -3.53
N ASN A 445 -3.23 -20.34 -2.79
CA ASN A 445 -3.68 -21.74 -2.82
C ASN A 445 -5.04 -21.90 -2.13
N LEU A 446 -5.31 -21.14 -1.07
CA LEU A 446 -6.63 -21.06 -0.44
C LEU A 446 -7.69 -20.58 -1.45
N LEU A 447 -7.42 -19.50 -2.21
CA LEU A 447 -8.36 -18.98 -3.21
C LEU A 447 -8.63 -20.01 -4.33
N LEU A 448 -7.61 -20.73 -4.79
CA LEU A 448 -7.76 -21.81 -5.77
C LEU A 448 -8.61 -22.95 -5.21
N GLN A 449 -8.37 -23.37 -3.95
CA GLN A 449 -9.16 -24.39 -3.27
C GLN A 449 -10.63 -23.98 -3.16
N LEU A 450 -10.90 -22.76 -2.68
CA LEU A 450 -12.27 -22.23 -2.54
C LEU A 450 -13.00 -22.12 -3.90
N ALA A 451 -12.27 -21.79 -4.99
CA ALA A 451 -12.82 -21.81 -6.34
C ALA A 451 -13.15 -23.25 -6.83
N GLY A 452 -12.67 -24.28 -6.14
CA GLY A 452 -12.86 -25.69 -6.47
C GLY A 452 -11.75 -26.25 -7.37
N ALA A 453 -10.60 -25.56 -7.52
CA ALA A 453 -9.45 -26.11 -8.20
C ALA A 453 -8.77 -27.20 -7.33
N ARG A 454 -8.27 -28.24 -7.96
CA ARG A 454 -7.35 -29.16 -7.29
C ARG A 454 -5.99 -28.47 -7.20
N VAL A 455 -5.61 -28.04 -6.00
CA VAL A 455 -4.24 -27.60 -5.72
C VAL A 455 -3.39 -28.85 -5.59
N GLU A 456 -2.49 -29.11 -6.57
CA GLU A 456 -1.47 -30.14 -6.37
C GLU A 456 -0.59 -29.69 -5.20
N ALA A 457 -0.42 -30.56 -4.20
CA ALA A 457 0.52 -30.30 -3.12
C ALA A 457 1.91 -30.04 -3.75
N GLU A 458 2.48 -28.87 -3.47
CA GLU A 458 3.82 -28.53 -3.95
C GLU A 458 4.77 -29.65 -3.55
N ARG A 459 5.48 -30.22 -4.52
CA ARG A 459 6.55 -31.18 -4.20
C ARG A 459 7.57 -30.43 -3.35
N PRO A 460 7.98 -30.97 -2.20
CA PRO A 460 9.07 -30.37 -1.45
C PRO A 460 10.27 -30.22 -2.38
N VAL A 461 10.82 -29.03 -2.45
CA VAL A 461 12.07 -28.76 -3.18
C VAL A 461 13.11 -29.71 -2.63
N PRO A 462 13.76 -30.55 -3.46
CA PRO A 462 14.85 -31.38 -2.97
C PRO A 462 15.96 -30.46 -2.47
N GLY A 463 16.37 -30.66 -1.21
CA GLY A 463 17.42 -29.93 -0.51
C GLY A 463 18.80 -30.05 -1.14
#